data_543770703f350df98d024ff0186d9012
#
_entry.id   543770703f350df98d024ff0186d9012
#
_cell.length_a   1.000
_cell.length_b   1.000
_cell.length_c   1.000
_cell.angle_alpha   90.00
_cell.angle_beta   90.00
_cell.angle_gamma   90.00
#
_symmetry.space_group_name_H-M   'P 1'
#
loop_
_entity.id
_entity.type
_entity.pdbx_description
1 polymer ?
#
loop_
_entity_poly.entity_id
_entity_poly.type
_entity_poly.pdbx_seq_one_letter_code
_entity_poly.pdbx_strand_id
1 'polypeptide(L)'
;MKKHKIILFLSITIIFHSSLFGSVWKSFIVPGWGEKSLNHDKRGNILLFTEFALWTAFAYTDDQYSSYKNNYIVHGEYFADVNWDNKNDLYAANVGNYTCLSFDDCGDEAYNIIKSQNFLYDEMYPEDEGFDWNWENRDERLKYDTWRNKSKNYNDMKGFIIGGMIVSRIISVFDVIILKRKNILTSRLYQNSNNDTMLKIFYNF
;
A
#
# COMPACT_ATOMS: atom_id res chain seq x y z
N MET A 1 12.86 -30.25 -11.49
CA MET A 1 12.71 -28.81 -11.17
C MET A 1 13.30 -27.82 -12.19
N LYS A 2 14.42 -28.09 -12.88
CA LYS A 2 15.02 -27.14 -13.88
C LYS A 2 14.17 -26.96 -15.14
N LYS A 3 13.50 -28.00 -15.67
CA LYS A 3 12.71 -27.93 -16.92
C LYS A 3 11.47 -27.01 -16.79
N HIS A 4 10.77 -27.02 -15.67
CA HIS A 4 9.59 -26.14 -15.48
C HIS A 4 9.95 -24.65 -15.38
N LYS A 5 11.13 -24.32 -14.84
CA LYS A 5 11.62 -22.92 -14.78
C LYS A 5 11.98 -22.39 -16.17
N ILE A 6 12.54 -23.24 -17.04
CA ILE A 6 12.88 -22.87 -18.42
C ILE A 6 11.60 -22.68 -19.26
N ILE A 7 10.59 -23.54 -19.12
CA ILE A 7 9.31 -23.41 -19.81
C ILE A 7 8.57 -22.15 -19.35
N LEU A 8 8.58 -21.86 -18.05
CA LEU A 8 7.99 -20.63 -17.52
C LEU A 8 8.71 -19.37 -18.03
N PHE A 9 10.03 -19.39 -18.11
CA PHE A 9 10.84 -18.30 -18.64
C PHE A 9 10.62 -18.10 -20.15
N LEU A 10 10.52 -19.16 -20.92
CA LEU A 10 10.20 -19.14 -22.35
C LEU A 10 8.76 -18.68 -22.63
N SER A 11 7.78 -19.09 -21.82
CA SER A 11 6.40 -18.62 -21.97
C SER A 11 6.26 -17.13 -21.65
N ILE A 12 6.98 -16.62 -20.66
CA ILE A 12 7.04 -15.20 -20.34
C ILE A 12 7.68 -14.40 -21.49
N THR A 13 8.76 -14.90 -22.09
CA THR A 13 9.43 -14.21 -23.22
C THR A 13 8.56 -14.19 -24.49
N ILE A 14 7.78 -15.22 -24.77
CA ILE A 14 6.87 -15.26 -25.93
C ILE A 14 5.71 -14.27 -25.76
N ILE A 15 5.18 -14.10 -24.56
CA ILE A 15 4.13 -13.09 -24.25
C ILE A 15 4.67 -11.67 -24.45
N PHE A 16 5.97 -11.42 -24.19
CA PHE A 16 6.61 -10.12 -24.39
C PHE A 16 6.82 -9.74 -25.87
N HIS A 17 6.79 -10.69 -26.81
CA HIS A 17 7.08 -10.43 -28.23
C HIS A 17 5.85 -10.15 -29.09
N SER A 18 4.63 -10.30 -28.58
CA SER A 18 3.42 -9.93 -29.35
C SER A 18 3.25 -8.40 -29.30
N SER A 19 3.47 -7.74 -30.43
CA SER A 19 3.40 -6.26 -30.56
C SER A 19 2.04 -5.64 -30.18
N LEU A 20 0.98 -6.43 -30.16
CA LEU A 20 -0.35 -6.02 -29.73
C LEU A 20 -0.52 -5.97 -28.21
N PHE A 21 0.12 -6.89 -27.48
CA PHE A 21 0.08 -6.93 -26.02
C PHE A 21 1.25 -6.18 -25.36
N GLY A 22 2.37 -6.00 -26.04
CA GLY A 22 3.63 -5.54 -25.46
C GLY A 22 3.54 -4.18 -24.76
N SER A 23 2.85 -3.18 -25.31
CA SER A 23 2.74 -1.85 -24.69
C SER A 23 1.77 -1.82 -23.50
N VAL A 24 0.69 -2.62 -23.53
CA VAL A 24 -0.26 -2.74 -22.41
C VAL A 24 0.42 -3.37 -21.19
N TRP A 25 1.18 -4.47 -21.39
CA TRP A 25 1.94 -5.11 -20.32
C TRP A 25 3.03 -4.22 -19.75
N LYS A 26 3.68 -3.42 -20.59
CA LYS A 26 4.68 -2.43 -20.11
C LYS A 26 4.04 -1.45 -19.13
N SER A 27 2.85 -0.92 -19.45
CA SER A 27 2.12 0.00 -18.58
C SER A 27 1.55 -0.67 -17.33
N PHE A 28 1.23 -1.96 -17.38
CA PHE A 28 0.82 -2.71 -16.20
C PHE A 28 1.98 -2.89 -15.20
N ILE A 29 3.20 -3.15 -15.69
CA ILE A 29 4.39 -3.32 -14.84
C ILE A 29 4.87 -1.97 -14.35
N VAL A 30 5.06 -1.00 -15.27
CA VAL A 30 5.53 0.35 -14.96
C VAL A 30 4.64 1.37 -15.67
N PRO A 31 3.79 2.10 -14.94
CA PRO A 31 2.95 3.16 -15.50
C PRO A 31 3.79 4.16 -16.30
N GLY A 32 3.32 4.49 -17.50
CA GLY A 32 4.02 5.40 -18.40
C GLY A 32 4.96 4.74 -19.43
N TRP A 33 5.38 3.50 -19.20
CA TRP A 33 6.28 2.82 -20.15
C TRP A 33 5.59 2.46 -21.47
N GLY A 34 4.34 2.02 -21.41
CA GLY A 34 3.55 1.72 -22.61
C GLY A 34 3.27 2.94 -23.46
N GLU A 35 2.91 4.08 -22.82
CA GLU A 35 2.67 5.37 -23.46
C GLU A 35 3.92 5.87 -24.20
N LYS A 36 5.09 5.77 -23.56
CA LYS A 36 6.38 6.11 -24.20
C LYS A 36 6.66 5.21 -25.40
N SER A 37 6.34 3.92 -25.31
CA SER A 37 6.52 2.99 -26.44
C SER A 37 5.60 3.29 -27.62
N LEU A 38 4.57 4.12 -27.44
CA LEU A 38 3.65 4.64 -28.45
C LEU A 38 3.97 6.09 -28.87
N ASN A 39 5.16 6.61 -28.54
CA ASN A 39 5.61 8.00 -28.80
C ASN A 39 4.79 9.10 -28.08
N HIS A 40 4.17 8.75 -26.94
CA HIS A 40 3.45 9.70 -26.08
C HIS A 40 4.28 10.09 -24.86
N ASP A 41 5.47 10.66 -25.08
CA ASP A 41 6.48 10.93 -24.05
C ASP A 41 5.97 11.80 -22.89
N LYS A 42 5.20 12.85 -23.17
CA LYS A 42 4.66 13.74 -22.11
C LYS A 42 3.79 12.97 -21.11
N ARG A 43 2.87 12.15 -21.61
CA ARG A 43 1.99 11.32 -20.76
C ARG A 43 2.78 10.26 -19.99
N GLY A 44 3.66 9.57 -20.71
CA GLY A 44 4.53 8.56 -20.11
C GLY A 44 5.41 9.14 -19.01
N ASN A 45 5.97 10.33 -19.19
CA ASN A 45 6.79 10.98 -18.16
C ASN A 45 5.97 11.39 -16.93
N ILE A 46 4.73 11.87 -17.08
CA ILE A 46 3.85 12.19 -15.95
C ILE A 46 3.58 10.94 -15.13
N LEU A 47 3.19 9.83 -15.78
CA LEU A 47 2.89 8.58 -15.07
C LEU A 47 4.11 7.97 -14.39
N LEU A 48 5.28 7.99 -15.05
CA LEU A 48 6.55 7.57 -14.45
C LEU A 48 6.92 8.40 -13.22
N PHE A 49 6.76 9.72 -13.31
CA PHE A 49 7.02 10.61 -12.17
C PHE A 49 6.04 10.34 -11.02
N THR A 50 4.76 10.13 -11.32
CA THR A 50 3.76 9.75 -10.32
C THR A 50 4.13 8.44 -9.63
N GLU A 51 4.53 7.42 -10.38
CA GLU A 51 4.97 6.14 -9.84
C GLU A 51 6.20 6.29 -8.94
N PHE A 52 7.19 7.06 -9.38
CA PHE A 52 8.38 7.37 -8.57
C PHE A 52 8.01 8.08 -7.26
N ALA A 53 7.11 9.08 -7.33
CA ALA A 53 6.64 9.78 -6.14
C ALA A 53 5.90 8.87 -5.16
N LEU A 54 5.05 7.95 -5.67
CA LEU A 54 4.35 6.97 -4.84
C LEU A 54 5.32 5.99 -4.16
N TRP A 55 6.34 5.50 -4.85
CA TRP A 55 7.37 4.65 -4.24
C TRP A 55 8.18 5.39 -3.18
N THR A 56 8.53 6.64 -3.42
CA THR A 56 9.24 7.48 -2.44
C THR A 56 8.37 7.72 -1.20
N ALA A 57 7.09 8.03 -1.40
CA ALA A 57 6.14 8.19 -0.31
C ALA A 57 5.96 6.89 0.49
N PHE A 58 5.88 5.74 -0.19
CA PHE A 58 5.79 4.44 0.47
C PHE A 58 7.01 4.16 1.34
N ALA A 59 8.22 4.32 0.79
CA ALA A 59 9.46 4.08 1.53
C ALA A 59 9.58 4.99 2.76
N TYR A 60 9.27 6.29 2.62
CA TYR A 60 9.24 7.23 3.74
C TYR A 60 8.22 6.81 4.80
N THR A 61 7.01 6.45 4.38
CA THR A 61 5.93 6.07 5.29
C THR A 61 6.25 4.77 6.04
N ASP A 62 6.89 3.81 5.38
CA ASP A 62 7.30 2.53 5.98
C ASP A 62 8.43 2.73 7.01
N ASP A 63 9.39 3.60 6.71
CA ASP A 63 10.45 3.99 7.64
C ASP A 63 9.88 4.66 8.90
N GLN A 64 8.96 5.61 8.73
CA GLN A 64 8.30 6.28 9.86
C GLN A 64 7.45 5.32 10.70
N TYR A 65 6.69 4.43 10.05
CA TYR A 65 5.96 3.37 10.72
C TYR A 65 6.87 2.53 11.60
N SER A 66 7.96 2.03 11.03
CA SER A 66 8.92 1.17 11.73
C SER A 66 9.62 1.89 12.87
N SER A 67 10.00 3.14 12.66
CA SER A 67 10.64 3.98 13.68
C SER A 67 9.71 4.22 14.87
N TYR A 68 8.49 4.68 14.65
CA TYR A 68 7.52 4.91 15.72
C TYR A 68 7.09 3.61 16.41
N LYS A 69 7.00 2.50 15.65
CA LYS A 69 6.72 1.19 16.23
C LYS A 69 7.80 0.75 17.18
N ASN A 70 9.05 0.84 16.78
CA ASN A 70 10.18 0.51 17.66
C ASN A 70 10.23 1.41 18.89
N ASN A 71 9.97 2.71 18.71
CA ASN A 71 9.99 3.66 19.83
C ASN A 71 8.94 3.33 20.90
N TYR A 72 7.69 3.04 20.52
CA TYR A 72 6.67 2.72 21.51
C TYR A 72 6.89 1.35 22.16
N ILE A 73 7.40 0.36 21.42
CA ILE A 73 7.73 -0.96 21.95
C ILE A 73 8.78 -0.85 23.04
N VAL A 74 9.94 -0.29 22.72
CA VAL A 74 11.05 -0.12 23.68
C VAL A 74 10.64 0.75 24.87
N HIS A 75 9.81 1.75 24.65
CA HIS A 75 9.31 2.62 25.70
C HIS A 75 8.34 1.90 26.66
N GLY A 76 7.46 1.06 26.12
CA GLY A 76 6.56 0.23 26.91
C GLY A 76 7.31 -0.80 27.76
N GLU A 77 8.33 -1.46 27.18
CA GLU A 77 9.21 -2.37 27.91
C GLU A 77 9.93 -1.68 29.07
N TYR A 78 10.46 -0.48 28.83
CA TYR A 78 11.30 0.20 29.81
C TYR A 78 10.51 0.88 30.95
N PHE A 79 9.36 1.51 30.64
CA PHE A 79 8.60 2.34 31.57
C PHE A 79 7.33 1.69 32.12
N ALA A 80 6.95 0.54 31.60
CA ALA A 80 5.73 -0.15 32.03
C ALA A 80 5.88 -1.68 32.11
N ASP A 81 7.09 -2.21 32.00
CA ASP A 81 7.42 -3.64 32.05
C ASP A 81 6.61 -4.50 31.06
N VAL A 82 6.24 -3.92 29.91
CA VAL A 82 5.42 -4.58 28.90
C VAL A 82 6.19 -5.73 28.23
N ASN A 83 5.63 -6.93 28.28
CA ASN A 83 6.10 -8.05 27.47
C ASN A 83 5.36 -8.06 26.12
N TRP A 84 6.09 -7.97 24.99
CA TRP A 84 5.52 -7.95 23.65
C TRP A 84 5.39 -9.32 22.97
N ASP A 85 5.82 -10.40 23.59
CA ASP A 85 5.76 -11.73 23.02
C ASP A 85 4.30 -12.13 22.75
N ASN A 86 4.00 -12.44 21.49
CA ASN A 86 2.66 -12.82 21.02
C ASN A 86 1.53 -11.80 21.30
N LYS A 87 1.87 -10.52 21.43
CA LYS A 87 0.90 -9.44 21.67
C LYS A 87 0.44 -8.79 20.36
N ASN A 88 -0.84 -8.41 20.32
CA ASN A 88 -1.48 -7.82 19.16
C ASN A 88 -1.66 -6.29 19.29
N ASP A 89 -2.15 -5.65 18.23
CA ASP A 89 -2.36 -4.20 18.19
C ASP A 89 -3.43 -3.72 19.19
N LEU A 90 -4.39 -4.57 19.56
CA LEU A 90 -5.40 -4.24 20.56
C LEU A 90 -4.80 -4.18 21.95
N TYR A 91 -3.91 -5.13 22.28
CA TYR A 91 -3.13 -5.08 23.52
C TYR A 91 -2.30 -3.78 23.60
N ALA A 92 -1.57 -3.47 22.50
CA ALA A 92 -0.81 -2.22 22.46
C ALA A 92 -1.69 -0.97 22.65
N ALA A 93 -2.93 -0.99 22.17
CA ALA A 93 -3.88 0.10 22.39
C ALA A 93 -4.29 0.19 23.87
N ASN A 94 -4.54 -0.92 24.52
CA ASN A 94 -4.92 -0.96 25.94
C ASN A 94 -3.79 -0.50 26.84
N VAL A 95 -2.54 -0.88 26.57
CA VAL A 95 -1.34 -0.37 27.26
C VAL A 95 -1.27 1.16 27.22
N GLY A 96 -1.64 1.79 26.08
CA GLY A 96 -1.67 3.26 25.98
C GLY A 96 -2.90 3.90 26.63
N ASN A 97 -4.02 3.21 26.69
CA ASN A 97 -5.28 3.76 27.19
C ASN A 97 -5.37 3.69 28.73
N TYR A 98 -4.79 2.68 29.37
CA TYR A 98 -4.93 2.42 30.79
C TYR A 98 -3.58 2.52 31.52
N THR A 99 -3.63 2.94 32.77
CA THR A 99 -2.40 3.16 33.56
C THR A 99 -1.72 1.85 33.90
N CYS A 100 -2.48 0.82 34.18
CA CYS A 100 -1.96 -0.50 34.52
C CYS A 100 -2.95 -1.61 34.19
N LEU A 101 -2.44 -2.80 34.02
CA LEU A 101 -3.14 -4.06 34.15
C LEU A 101 -2.25 -4.96 35.01
N SER A 102 -2.67 -5.27 36.21
CA SER A 102 -2.04 -6.27 37.03
C SER A 102 -3.14 -7.12 37.64
N PHE A 103 -2.87 -8.42 37.76
CA PHE A 103 -3.83 -9.35 38.37
C PHE A 103 -3.85 -9.22 39.89
N ASP A 104 -2.77 -8.68 40.47
CA ASP A 104 -2.61 -8.59 41.94
C ASP A 104 -2.78 -7.18 42.51
N ASP A 105 -2.35 -6.08 41.84
CA ASP A 105 -2.11 -4.80 42.48
C ASP A 105 -2.69 -3.54 41.76
N CYS A 106 -3.25 -3.71 40.59
CA CYS A 106 -3.73 -2.59 39.79
C CYS A 106 -5.24 -2.42 39.93
N GLY A 107 -5.68 -1.71 40.93
CA GLY A 107 -7.09 -1.48 41.27
C GLY A 107 -8.12 -1.89 40.23
N ASP A 108 -9.20 -2.46 40.62
CA ASP A 108 -10.25 -3.10 39.82
C ASP A 108 -10.78 -2.30 38.60
N GLU A 109 -10.45 -0.99 38.50
CA GLU A 109 -11.06 -0.13 37.49
C GLU A 109 -10.57 -0.41 36.06
N ALA A 110 -9.26 -0.48 35.84
CA ALA A 110 -8.72 -0.77 34.50
C ALA A 110 -9.05 -2.20 34.06
N TYR A 111 -8.94 -3.15 34.99
CA TYR A 111 -9.30 -4.54 34.78
C TYR A 111 -10.79 -4.69 34.41
N ASN A 112 -11.69 -4.08 35.19
CA ASN A 112 -13.13 -4.16 34.95
C ASN A 112 -13.55 -3.45 33.65
N ILE A 113 -12.94 -2.30 33.31
CA ILE A 113 -13.23 -1.62 32.05
C ILE A 113 -12.79 -2.46 30.86
N ILE A 114 -11.61 -3.02 30.86
CA ILE A 114 -11.13 -3.90 29.76
C ILE A 114 -12.00 -5.15 29.67
N LYS A 115 -12.33 -5.76 30.79
CA LYS A 115 -13.22 -6.93 30.87
C LYS A 115 -14.62 -6.62 30.35
N SER A 116 -15.19 -5.46 30.65
CA SER A 116 -16.51 -5.04 30.17
C SER A 116 -16.54 -4.75 28.68
N GLN A 117 -15.42 -4.29 28.10
CA GLN A 117 -15.29 -3.97 26.68
C GLN A 117 -14.98 -5.18 25.80
N ASN A 118 -14.38 -6.23 26.36
CA ASN A 118 -13.94 -7.42 25.66
C ASN A 118 -14.67 -8.65 26.22
N PHE A 119 -15.66 -9.13 25.47
CA PHE A 119 -16.49 -10.31 25.83
C PHE A 119 -15.67 -11.59 26.08
N LEU A 120 -14.42 -11.64 25.58
CA LEU A 120 -13.50 -12.77 25.68
C LEU A 120 -12.24 -12.40 26.48
N TYR A 121 -12.36 -11.58 27.52
CA TYR A 121 -11.23 -11.06 28.29
C TYR A 121 -10.31 -12.16 28.85
N ASP A 122 -10.88 -13.20 29.47
CA ASP A 122 -10.12 -14.30 30.08
C ASP A 122 -9.37 -15.15 29.03
N GLU A 123 -9.84 -15.16 27.78
CA GLU A 123 -9.12 -15.78 26.64
C GLU A 123 -8.11 -14.83 26.01
N MET A 124 -8.34 -13.51 26.07
CA MET A 124 -7.52 -12.50 25.43
C MET A 124 -6.30 -12.10 26.26
N TYR A 125 -6.43 -12.09 27.59
CA TYR A 125 -5.37 -11.73 28.52
C TYR A 125 -5.26 -12.78 29.63
N PRO A 126 -4.74 -13.99 29.33
CA PRO A 126 -4.53 -15.00 30.34
C PRO A 126 -3.47 -14.54 31.36
N GLU A 127 -3.73 -14.84 32.63
CA GLU A 127 -2.92 -14.40 33.77
C GLU A 127 -1.46 -14.87 33.70
N ASP A 128 -1.24 -16.08 33.16
CA ASP A 128 0.08 -16.72 33.11
C ASP A 128 0.92 -16.34 31.87
N GLU A 129 0.43 -15.47 30.97
CA GLU A 129 1.08 -15.17 29.69
C GLU A 129 1.70 -13.77 29.60
N GLY A 130 1.93 -13.09 30.73
CA GLY A 130 2.60 -11.78 30.82
C GLY A 130 1.87 -10.69 30.06
N PHE A 131 0.57 -10.54 30.32
CA PHE A 131 -0.24 -9.44 29.79
C PHE A 131 -0.33 -8.23 30.74
N ASP A 132 0.37 -8.28 31.84
CA ASP A 132 0.45 -7.21 32.82
C ASP A 132 1.33 -6.06 32.32
N TRP A 133 1.02 -4.85 32.80
CA TRP A 133 1.84 -3.65 32.64
C TRP A 133 1.53 -2.68 33.77
N ASN A 134 2.48 -1.80 34.09
CA ASN A 134 2.27 -0.76 35.10
C ASN A 134 3.09 0.50 34.74
N TRP A 135 2.43 1.57 34.30
CA TRP A 135 3.08 2.83 33.99
C TRP A 135 3.53 3.55 35.27
N GLU A 136 4.81 3.91 35.38
CA GLU A 136 5.34 4.71 36.47
C GLU A 136 4.66 6.07 36.61
N ASN A 137 4.34 6.71 35.47
CA ASN A 137 3.65 7.99 35.44
C ASN A 137 2.85 8.19 34.14
N ARG A 138 1.92 9.15 34.21
CA ARG A 138 1.03 9.50 33.12
C ARG A 138 1.76 10.06 31.89
N ASP A 139 2.84 10.81 32.06
CA ASP A 139 3.50 11.47 30.92
C ASP A 139 4.20 10.46 30.02
N GLU A 140 4.83 9.43 30.61
CA GLU A 140 5.42 8.34 29.84
C GLU A 140 4.37 7.53 29.09
N ARG A 141 3.21 7.26 29.70
CA ARG A 141 2.09 6.63 29.04
C ARG A 141 1.57 7.44 27.85
N LEU A 142 1.40 8.75 27.98
CA LEU A 142 0.96 9.64 26.92
C LEU A 142 1.98 9.73 25.77
N LYS A 143 3.26 9.70 26.09
CA LYS A 143 4.34 9.67 25.11
C LYS A 143 4.32 8.36 24.30
N TYR A 144 4.17 7.23 24.98
CA TYR A 144 3.95 5.93 24.36
C TYR A 144 2.75 5.95 23.39
N ASP A 145 1.58 6.38 23.89
CA ASP A 145 0.35 6.42 23.09
C ASP A 145 0.49 7.34 21.88
N THR A 146 1.21 8.45 22.02
CA THR A 146 1.53 9.34 20.89
C THR A 146 2.31 8.62 19.80
N TRP A 147 3.34 7.87 20.16
CA TRP A 147 4.15 7.13 19.18
C TRP A 147 3.39 5.95 18.57
N ARG A 148 2.62 5.24 19.37
CA ARG A 148 1.74 4.17 18.90
C ARG A 148 0.73 4.68 17.87
N ASN A 149 0.05 5.79 18.17
CA ASN A 149 -0.90 6.42 17.26
C ASN A 149 -0.22 6.91 15.97
N LYS A 150 0.99 7.50 16.05
CA LYS A 150 1.77 7.86 14.86
C LYS A 150 2.12 6.63 14.03
N SER A 151 2.60 5.56 14.65
CA SER A 151 2.89 4.29 13.96
C SER A 151 1.65 3.77 13.24
N LYS A 152 0.50 3.72 13.91
CA LYS A 152 -0.77 3.31 13.30
C LYS A 152 -1.13 4.19 12.10
N ASN A 153 -1.06 5.51 12.24
CA ASN A 153 -1.39 6.44 11.17
C ASN A 153 -0.50 6.22 9.93
N TYR A 154 0.82 6.03 10.12
CA TYR A 154 1.72 5.72 9.01
C TYR A 154 1.43 4.36 8.39
N ASN A 155 1.03 3.35 9.17
CA ASN A 155 0.60 2.06 8.64
C ASN A 155 -0.66 2.18 7.76
N ASP A 156 -1.63 2.96 8.21
CA ASP A 156 -2.85 3.23 7.44
C ASP A 156 -2.53 4.00 6.14
N MET A 157 -1.63 4.98 6.21
CA MET A 157 -1.15 5.72 5.02
C MET A 157 -0.50 4.80 3.98
N LYS A 158 0.24 3.76 4.38
CA LYS A 158 0.79 2.76 3.43
C LYS A 158 -0.31 2.11 2.59
N GLY A 159 -1.44 1.77 3.21
CA GLY A 159 -2.59 1.20 2.52
C GLY A 159 -3.13 2.14 1.42
N PHE A 160 -3.26 3.43 1.72
CA PHE A 160 -3.69 4.43 0.73
C PHE A 160 -2.67 4.60 -0.41
N ILE A 161 -1.37 4.60 -0.11
CA ILE A 161 -0.32 4.70 -1.14
C ILE A 161 -0.34 3.49 -2.06
N ILE A 162 -0.47 2.28 -1.53
CA ILE A 162 -0.62 1.05 -2.32
C ILE A 162 -1.87 1.12 -3.21
N GLY A 163 -2.99 1.58 -2.67
CA GLY A 163 -4.20 1.86 -3.45
C GLY A 163 -3.93 2.83 -4.61
N GLY A 164 -3.20 3.92 -4.37
CA GLY A 164 -2.78 4.87 -5.39
C GLY A 164 -1.89 4.24 -6.48
N MET A 165 -0.96 3.36 -6.12
CA MET A 165 -0.14 2.62 -7.09
C MET A 165 -0.99 1.71 -7.98
N ILE A 166 -1.99 1.02 -7.42
CA ILE A 166 -2.90 0.17 -8.19
C ILE A 166 -3.70 1.02 -9.18
N VAL A 167 -4.27 2.13 -8.72
CA VAL A 167 -5.04 3.07 -9.57
C VAL A 167 -4.17 3.64 -10.68
N SER A 168 -2.93 4.04 -10.41
CA SER A 168 -1.98 4.52 -11.42
C SER A 168 -1.75 3.50 -12.54
N ARG A 169 -1.60 2.21 -12.20
CA ARG A 169 -1.46 1.12 -13.18
C ARG A 169 -2.71 0.93 -14.04
N ILE A 170 -3.87 0.98 -13.41
CA ILE A 170 -5.15 0.87 -14.12
C ILE A 170 -5.29 2.03 -15.13
N ILE A 171 -5.02 3.27 -14.71
CA ILE A 171 -5.08 4.46 -15.56
C ILE A 171 -4.12 4.30 -16.76
N SER A 172 -2.86 3.90 -16.52
CA SER A 172 -1.86 3.72 -17.58
C SER A 172 -2.28 2.66 -18.59
N VAL A 173 -2.79 1.51 -18.13
CA VAL A 173 -3.31 0.46 -19.01
C VAL A 173 -4.43 0.97 -19.91
N PHE A 174 -5.42 1.67 -19.32
CA PHE A 174 -6.52 2.24 -20.11
C PHE A 174 -6.05 3.31 -21.10
N ASP A 175 -5.13 4.18 -20.71
CA ASP A 175 -4.58 5.20 -21.60
C ASP A 175 -3.90 4.58 -22.81
N VAL A 176 -3.08 3.53 -22.62
CA VAL A 176 -2.45 2.79 -23.73
C VAL A 176 -3.48 2.13 -24.66
N ILE A 177 -4.55 1.56 -24.13
CA ILE A 177 -5.61 0.95 -24.95
C ILE A 177 -6.28 2.03 -25.81
N ILE A 178 -6.59 3.20 -25.25
CA ILE A 178 -7.21 4.32 -25.97
C ILE A 178 -6.26 4.86 -27.04
N LEU A 179 -4.98 5.05 -26.73
CA LEU A 179 -3.97 5.55 -27.65
C LEU A 179 -3.78 4.61 -28.84
N LYS A 180 -3.76 3.29 -28.61
CA LYS A 180 -3.72 2.30 -29.68
C LYS A 180 -4.93 2.37 -30.60
N ARG A 181 -6.15 2.49 -30.05
CA ARG A 181 -7.37 2.62 -30.88
C ARG A 181 -7.32 3.87 -31.77
N LYS A 182 -6.80 4.98 -31.29
CA LYS A 182 -6.64 6.21 -32.08
C LYS A 182 -5.65 6.04 -33.22
N ASN A 183 -4.59 5.26 -33.05
CA ASN A 183 -3.59 5.00 -34.09
C ASN A 183 -4.08 4.03 -35.17
N ILE A 184 -5.09 3.20 -34.87
CA ILE A 184 -5.67 2.23 -35.81
C ILE A 184 -6.65 2.92 -36.76
N LEU A 185 -7.40 3.91 -36.31
CA LEU A 185 -8.42 4.65 -37.06
C LEU A 185 -7.93 6.03 -37.42
N THR A 186 -7.51 6.25 -38.66
CA THR A 186 -7.20 7.60 -39.18
C THR A 186 -8.24 7.95 -40.23
N SER A 187 -8.99 9.04 -40.03
CA SER A 187 -9.91 9.59 -41.01
C SER A 187 -9.33 10.86 -41.63
N ARG A 188 -9.40 10.99 -42.92
CA ARG A 188 -9.01 12.22 -43.65
C ARG A 188 -10.13 12.65 -44.55
N LEU A 189 -10.46 13.94 -44.53
CA LEU A 189 -11.33 14.57 -45.50
C LEU A 189 -10.51 14.93 -46.73
N TYR A 190 -10.91 14.40 -47.90
CA TYR A 190 -10.34 14.74 -49.17
C TYR A 190 -11.39 15.49 -50.00
N GLN A 191 -10.97 16.61 -50.57
CA GLN A 191 -11.76 17.31 -51.56
C GLN A 191 -11.29 16.90 -52.96
N ASN A 192 -12.21 16.38 -53.78
CA ASN A 192 -11.90 15.97 -55.13
C ASN A 192 -11.87 17.21 -56.02
N SER A 193 -11.23 17.09 -57.22
CA SER A 193 -11.17 18.17 -58.23
C SER A 193 -12.56 18.70 -58.69
N ASN A 194 -13.61 17.94 -58.43
CA ASN A 194 -15.01 18.32 -58.69
C ASN A 194 -15.71 18.98 -57.50
N ASN A 195 -14.97 19.41 -56.46
CA ASN A 195 -15.48 20.01 -55.24
C ASN A 195 -16.32 19.09 -54.34
N ASP A 196 -16.32 17.78 -54.59
CA ASP A 196 -16.99 16.80 -53.73
C ASP A 196 -16.12 16.51 -52.51
N THR A 197 -16.73 16.52 -51.32
CA THR A 197 -16.06 16.19 -50.07
C THR A 197 -16.21 14.69 -49.76
N MET A 198 -15.11 13.94 -49.76
CA MET A 198 -15.07 12.53 -49.41
C MET A 198 -14.39 12.29 -48.10
N LEU A 199 -15.00 11.47 -47.22
CA LEU A 199 -14.39 10.99 -45.98
C LEU A 199 -13.68 9.65 -46.29
N LYS A 200 -12.35 9.65 -46.21
CA LYS A 200 -11.56 8.41 -46.30
C LYS A 200 -11.17 7.94 -44.90
N ILE A 201 -11.60 6.73 -44.54
CA ILE A 201 -11.24 6.07 -43.30
C ILE A 201 -10.14 5.06 -43.61
N PHE A 202 -8.98 5.24 -43.00
CA PHE A 202 -7.86 4.30 -43.10
C PHE A 202 -7.86 3.45 -41.86
N TYR A 203 -7.86 2.16 -42.03
CA TYR A 203 -7.69 1.16 -40.99
C TYR A 203 -6.30 0.55 -41.13
N ASN A 204 -5.43 0.77 -40.17
CA ASN A 204 -4.10 0.16 -40.12
C ASN A 204 -4.18 -1.12 -39.30
N PHE A 205 -3.89 -2.24 -39.91
CA PHE A 205 -3.83 -3.56 -39.29
C PHE A 205 -2.55 -3.74 -38.46
#